data_d4c49f41035c6857869768c165d1940a
#
_entry.id   d4c49f41035c6857869768c165d1940a
#
_cell.length_a   1.000
_cell.length_b   1.000
_cell.length_c   1.000
_cell.angle_alpha   90.00
_cell.angle_beta   90.00
_cell.angle_gamma   90.00
#
_symmetry.space_group_name_H-M   'P 1'
#
loop_
_entity.id
_entity.type
_entity.pdbx_description
1 polymer ?
#
loop_
_entity_poly.entity_id
_entity_poly.type
_entity_poly.pdbx_seq_one_letter_code
_entity_poly.pdbx_strand_id
1 'polypeptide(L)'
;MSVTVGFLALLEAKPDKADELAAFLEQGRELALAEPLTVDWYAFRIDQVTYGIFDTFEAEAGREAHQAGEISKAFIAAAPELLAKDPDVRPVDVIAVK
;
A
#
# COMPACT_ATOMS: atom_id res chain seq x y z
N MET A 1 -4.94 -9.88 19.13
CA MET A 1 -3.73 -10.55 18.63
C MET A 1 -2.84 -9.52 17.95
N SER A 2 -1.54 -9.80 17.94
CA SER A 2 -0.59 -8.85 17.41
C SER A 2 -0.37 -9.07 15.92
N VAL A 3 -0.07 -7.99 15.20
CA VAL A 3 0.42 -8.09 13.84
C VAL A 3 1.85 -8.67 13.87
N THR A 4 2.17 -9.47 12.88
CA THR A 4 3.50 -10.10 12.78
C THR A 4 4.19 -9.85 11.45
N VAL A 5 3.46 -9.52 10.40
CA VAL A 5 3.99 -9.31 9.06
C VAL A 5 3.33 -8.09 8.41
N GLY A 6 3.93 -7.61 7.34
CA GLY A 6 3.38 -6.50 6.59
C GLY A 6 4.01 -6.34 5.23
N PHE A 7 3.64 -5.25 4.55
CA PHE A 7 4.31 -4.79 3.32
C PHE A 7 4.68 -3.33 3.48
N LEU A 8 5.82 -2.97 2.92
CA LEU A 8 6.20 -1.59 2.69
C LEU A 8 6.31 -1.40 1.17
N ALA A 9 5.53 -0.49 0.62
CA ALA A 9 5.58 -0.15 -0.78
C ALA A 9 6.08 1.29 -0.92
N LEU A 10 7.10 1.50 -1.74
CA LEU A 10 7.60 2.83 -2.08
C LEU A 10 7.23 3.14 -3.52
N LEU A 11 6.69 4.32 -3.74
CA LEU A 11 6.07 4.72 -4.99
C LEU A 11 6.64 6.05 -5.44
N GLU A 12 7.06 6.13 -6.69
CA GLU A 12 7.49 7.40 -7.27
C GLU A 12 6.48 7.83 -8.32
N ALA A 13 5.84 8.98 -8.11
CA ALA A 13 4.89 9.54 -9.06
C ALA A 13 5.62 10.11 -10.28
N LYS A 14 4.99 10.04 -11.45
CA LYS A 14 5.41 10.84 -12.60
C LYS A 14 5.33 12.32 -12.22
N PRO A 15 6.19 13.19 -12.76
CA PRO A 15 6.26 14.60 -12.32
C PRO A 15 4.93 15.35 -12.33
N ASP A 16 4.04 15.03 -13.26
CA ASP A 16 2.75 15.70 -13.40
C ASP A 16 1.59 14.88 -12.82
N LYS A 17 1.88 13.80 -12.11
CA LYS A 17 0.86 12.87 -11.59
C LYS A 17 0.85 12.74 -10.07
N ALA A 18 1.63 13.56 -9.36
CA ALA A 18 1.72 13.46 -7.91
C ALA A 18 0.36 13.66 -7.23
N ASP A 19 -0.40 14.67 -7.65
CA ASP A 19 -1.71 14.93 -7.05
C ASP A 19 -2.71 13.82 -7.36
N GLU A 20 -2.65 13.25 -8.55
CA GLU A 20 -3.50 12.11 -8.91
C GLU A 20 -3.14 10.88 -8.10
N LEU A 21 -1.85 10.63 -7.86
CA LEU A 21 -1.41 9.52 -7.02
C LEU A 21 -1.91 9.71 -5.58
N ALA A 22 -1.78 10.91 -5.03
CA ALA A 22 -2.28 11.20 -3.69
C ALA A 22 -3.78 10.93 -3.59
N ALA A 23 -4.56 11.39 -4.56
CA ALA A 23 -6.00 11.16 -4.59
C ALA A 23 -6.34 9.68 -4.71
N PHE A 24 -5.59 8.94 -5.54
CA PHE A 24 -5.77 7.51 -5.68
C PHE A 24 -5.53 6.78 -4.35
N LEU A 25 -4.47 7.17 -3.63
CA LEU A 25 -4.17 6.57 -2.33
C LEU A 25 -5.22 6.88 -1.28
N GLU A 26 -5.77 8.10 -1.28
CA GLU A 26 -6.89 8.44 -0.39
C GLU A 26 -8.11 7.56 -0.66
N GLN A 27 -8.45 7.35 -1.92
CA GLN A 27 -9.57 6.48 -2.31
C GLN A 27 -9.30 5.02 -1.95
N GLY A 28 -8.03 4.60 -2.00
CA GLY A 28 -7.63 3.25 -1.64
C GLY A 28 -8.00 2.86 -0.21
N ARG A 29 -8.13 3.85 0.68
CA ARG A 29 -8.55 3.61 2.06
C ARG A 29 -9.88 2.85 2.14
N GLU A 30 -10.84 3.18 1.29
CA GLU A 30 -12.15 2.51 1.30
C GLU A 30 -12.02 1.02 0.98
N LEU A 31 -11.14 0.68 0.04
CA LEU A 31 -10.90 -0.72 -0.29
C LEU A 31 -10.17 -1.44 0.83
N ALA A 32 -9.22 -0.76 1.48
CA ALA A 32 -8.48 -1.34 2.60
C ALA A 32 -9.41 -1.62 3.79
N LEU A 33 -10.35 -0.70 4.06
CA LEU A 33 -11.34 -0.89 5.13
C LEU A 33 -12.23 -2.12 4.91
N ALA A 34 -12.43 -2.50 3.66
CA ALA A 34 -13.24 -3.67 3.31
C ALA A 34 -12.47 -4.99 3.46
N GLU A 35 -11.16 -4.96 3.71
CA GLU A 35 -10.33 -6.16 3.84
C GLU A 35 -10.27 -6.61 5.30
N PRO A 36 -10.93 -7.73 5.65
CA PRO A 36 -11.04 -8.12 7.06
C PRO A 36 -9.71 -8.55 7.70
N LEU A 37 -8.73 -8.97 6.90
CA LEU A 37 -7.44 -9.45 7.42
C LEU A 37 -6.35 -8.39 7.40
N THR A 38 -6.59 -7.21 6.82
CA THR A 38 -5.66 -6.08 6.87
C THR A 38 -5.92 -5.32 8.16
N VAL A 39 -4.95 -5.32 9.08
CA VAL A 39 -5.11 -4.71 10.39
C VAL A 39 -4.88 -3.21 10.33
N ASP A 40 -3.73 -2.80 9.80
CA ASP A 40 -3.38 -1.40 9.62
C ASP A 40 -3.07 -1.15 8.17
N TRP A 41 -3.39 0.05 7.70
CA TRP A 41 -3.08 0.47 6.34
C TRP A 41 -2.84 1.97 6.35
N TYR A 42 -1.64 2.39 5.96
CA TYR A 42 -1.27 3.80 5.88
C TYR A 42 -0.79 4.12 4.49
N ALA A 43 -1.22 5.25 3.97
CA ALA A 43 -0.61 5.85 2.80
C ALA A 43 0.04 7.16 3.25
N PHE A 44 1.23 7.45 2.76
CA PHE A 44 1.99 8.62 3.22
C PHE A 44 2.81 9.21 2.09
N ARG A 45 3.27 10.44 2.30
CA ARG A 45 4.13 11.15 1.37
C ARG A 45 5.45 11.45 2.04
N ILE A 46 6.54 11.19 1.33
CA ILE A 46 7.91 11.46 1.79
C ILE A 46 8.38 12.81 1.25
N ASP A 47 8.17 13.04 -0.04
CA ASP A 47 8.50 14.31 -0.70
C ASP A 47 7.51 14.55 -1.85
N GLN A 48 7.78 15.54 -2.70
CA GLN A 48 6.84 15.97 -3.73
C GLN A 48 6.40 14.87 -4.68
N VAL A 49 7.23 13.86 -4.90
CA VAL A 49 6.95 12.78 -5.86
C VAL A 49 7.04 11.39 -5.23
N THR A 50 7.50 11.26 -3.99
CA THR A 50 7.72 9.97 -3.34
C THR A 50 6.65 9.71 -2.29
N TYR A 51 5.95 8.59 -2.45
CA TYR A 51 4.86 8.16 -1.59
C TYR A 51 5.12 6.76 -1.10
N GLY A 52 4.34 6.33 -0.14
CA GLY A 52 4.44 4.95 0.34
C GLY A 52 3.13 4.44 0.89
N ILE A 53 3.08 3.12 1.03
CA ILE A 53 2.01 2.42 1.72
C ILE A 53 2.68 1.48 2.71
N PHE A 54 2.18 1.46 3.95
CA PHE A 54 2.58 0.47 4.93
C PHE A 54 1.33 -0.19 5.47
N ASP A 55 1.28 -1.52 5.42
CA ASP A 55 0.14 -2.25 5.94
C ASP A 55 0.62 -3.47 6.73
N THR A 56 -0.25 -3.96 7.59
CA THR A 56 0.10 -5.01 8.53
C THR A 56 -0.98 -6.07 8.60
N PHE A 57 -0.55 -7.28 8.95
CA PHE A 57 -1.40 -8.47 9.04
C PHE A 57 -0.98 -9.30 10.24
N GLU A 58 -1.93 -10.05 10.81
CA GLU A 58 -1.61 -10.93 11.93
C GLU A 58 -0.77 -12.14 11.49
N ALA A 59 -0.95 -12.61 10.25
CA ALA A 59 -0.25 -13.77 9.73
C ALA A 59 -0.13 -13.70 8.21
N GLU A 60 0.64 -14.64 7.63
CA GLU A 60 0.90 -14.71 6.19
C GLU A 60 -0.40 -14.81 5.37
N ALA A 61 -1.43 -15.48 5.89
CA ALA A 61 -2.72 -15.57 5.21
C ALA A 61 -3.33 -14.20 4.92
N GLY A 62 -3.11 -13.23 5.81
CA GLY A 62 -3.58 -11.86 5.60
C GLY A 62 -2.83 -11.17 4.46
N ARG A 63 -1.51 -11.37 4.39
CA ARG A 63 -0.71 -10.83 3.29
C ARG A 63 -1.15 -11.39 1.95
N GLU A 64 -1.37 -12.71 1.88
CA GLU A 64 -1.82 -13.38 0.66
C GLU A 64 -3.19 -12.86 0.23
N ALA A 65 -4.12 -12.71 1.17
CA ALA A 65 -5.45 -12.19 0.88
C ALA A 65 -5.37 -10.75 0.35
N HIS A 66 -4.50 -9.92 0.94
CA HIS A 66 -4.31 -8.54 0.51
C HIS A 66 -3.78 -8.48 -0.93
N GLN A 67 -2.78 -9.28 -1.26
CA GLN A 67 -2.22 -9.31 -2.61
C GLN A 67 -3.23 -9.75 -3.66
N ALA A 68 -4.18 -10.59 -3.30
CA ALA A 68 -5.24 -11.07 -4.19
C ALA A 68 -6.46 -10.16 -4.19
N GLY A 69 -6.49 -9.13 -3.34
CA GLY A 69 -7.65 -8.28 -3.12
C GLY A 69 -7.83 -7.16 -4.12
N GLU A 70 -8.94 -6.44 -3.97
CA GLU A 70 -9.33 -5.39 -4.90
C GLU A 70 -8.40 -4.17 -4.88
N ILE A 71 -7.84 -3.81 -3.71
CA ILE A 71 -6.92 -2.68 -3.64
C ILE A 71 -5.64 -2.96 -4.42
N SER A 72 -5.13 -4.19 -4.33
CA SER A 72 -3.94 -4.60 -5.08
C SER A 72 -4.20 -4.56 -6.59
N LYS A 73 -5.36 -5.06 -7.02
CA LYS A 73 -5.76 -5.04 -8.44
C LYS A 73 -5.89 -3.62 -8.96
N ALA A 74 -6.54 -2.74 -8.19
CA ALA A 74 -6.72 -1.34 -8.56
C ALA A 74 -5.35 -0.64 -8.69
N PHE A 75 -4.45 -0.93 -7.76
CA PHE A 75 -3.11 -0.35 -7.77
C PHE A 75 -2.30 -0.79 -8.99
N ILE A 76 -2.32 -2.08 -9.31
CA ILE A 76 -1.62 -2.62 -10.48
C ILE A 76 -2.17 -1.97 -11.76
N ALA A 77 -3.49 -1.79 -11.84
CA ALA A 77 -4.11 -1.16 -13.02
C ALA A 77 -3.73 0.31 -13.17
N ALA A 78 -3.59 1.05 -12.06
CA ALA A 78 -3.30 2.48 -12.08
C ALA A 78 -1.80 2.79 -12.23
N ALA A 79 -0.93 1.87 -11.82
CA ALA A 79 0.51 2.11 -11.74
C ALA A 79 1.14 2.62 -13.04
N PRO A 80 0.86 2.05 -14.23
CA PRO A 80 1.49 2.52 -15.46
C PRO A 80 1.23 3.98 -15.78
N GLU A 81 0.08 4.51 -15.40
CA GLU A 81 -0.27 5.90 -15.65
C GLU A 81 0.32 6.84 -14.60
N LEU A 82 0.34 6.43 -13.35
CA LEU A 82 0.68 7.31 -12.22
C LEU A 82 2.14 7.25 -11.81
N LEU A 83 2.81 6.11 -11.98
CA LEU A 83 4.15 5.90 -11.45
C LEU A 83 5.24 6.05 -12.51
N ALA A 84 6.34 6.69 -12.10
CA ALA A 84 7.51 6.89 -12.96
C ALA A 84 8.30 5.60 -13.16
N LYS A 85 8.18 4.65 -12.23
CA LYS A 85 8.84 3.36 -12.28
C LYS A 85 8.01 2.33 -11.54
N ASP A 86 8.36 1.05 -11.63
CA ASP A 86 7.67 -0.02 -10.91
C ASP A 86 7.69 0.24 -9.41
N PRO A 87 6.60 -0.06 -8.70
CA PRO A 87 6.58 0.08 -7.24
C PRO A 87 7.61 -0.85 -6.60
N ASP A 88 8.27 -0.34 -5.55
CA ASP A 88 9.21 -1.13 -4.75
C ASP A 88 8.43 -1.70 -3.57
N VAL A 89 7.99 -2.94 -3.68
CA VAL A 89 7.17 -3.61 -2.67
C VAL A 89 8.03 -4.60 -1.91
N ARG A 90 8.14 -4.40 -0.60
CA ARG A 90 8.96 -5.22 0.27
C ARG A 90 8.11 -5.90 1.33
N PRO A 91 8.15 -7.23 1.44
CA PRO A 91 7.58 -7.90 2.60
C PRO A 91 8.44 -7.60 3.83
N VAL A 92 7.78 -7.35 4.96
CA VAL A 92 8.48 -7.05 6.21
C VAL A 92 7.96 -7.93 7.33
N ASP A 93 8.83 -8.19 8.29
CA ASP A 93 8.45 -8.80 9.57
C ASP A 93 8.29 -7.68 10.59
N VAL A 94 7.21 -7.72 11.35
CA VAL A 94 6.96 -6.74 12.39
C VAL A 94 7.64 -7.22 13.67
N ILE A 95 8.54 -6.42 14.19
CA ILE A 95 9.34 -6.78 15.37
C ILE A 95 8.66 -6.29 16.65
N ALA A 96 8.10 -5.09 16.60
CA ALA A 96 7.48 -4.46 17.78
C ALA A 96 6.33 -3.57 17.35
N VAL A 97 5.30 -3.55 18.18
CA VAL A 97 4.11 -2.72 17.99
C VAL A 97 3.84 -1.99 19.30
N LYS A 98 3.55 -0.70 19.20
CA LYS A 98 3.18 0.09 20.38
C LYS A 98 1.79 -0.29 20.89
#